data_8736ef68e13cd077d042d7f39fb9d874
#
_entry.id   8736ef68e13cd077d042d7f39fb9d874
#
_cell.length_a   1.000
_cell.length_b   1.000
_cell.length_c   1.000
_cell.angle_alpha   90.00
_cell.angle_beta   90.00
_cell.angle_gamma   90.00
#
_symmetry.space_group_name_H-M   'P 1'
#
loop_
_entity.id
_entity.type
_entity.pdbx_description
1 polymer ?
#
loop_
_entity_poly.entity_id
_entity_poly.type
_entity_poly.pdbx_seq_one_letter_code
_entity_poly.pdbx_strand_id
1 'polypeptide(L)'
;MAIKGKRKQQKSAGRSSKSVARTGAPAHPGVDETPTRPIPTPRTVNMTVNGRSCSLHVDPNWTLRDVLRQKLGLTSVKDFCNGHGACGSCSVILNGRPALSCMSLAADCEGAVIETAEGIADARHPLIEAYIMNWTAQCGYCTPGFLVTAKALLDQNPKPTVEEIKEALGGNLCRCGTYPAHIKAIQDAAKVLRGEK
;
A
#
# COMPACT_ATOMS: atom_id res chain seq x y z
N MET A 1 -53.74 21.22 -2.61
CA MET A 1 -54.17 19.82 -2.39
C MET A 1 -53.22 19.19 -1.39
N ALA A 2 -53.62 19.04 -0.12
CA ALA A 2 -52.76 18.57 0.95
C ALA A 2 -53.02 17.09 1.21
N ILE A 3 -52.02 16.24 1.04
CA ILE A 3 -52.11 14.79 1.30
C ILE A 3 -51.74 14.52 2.77
N LYS A 4 -52.76 14.21 3.58
CA LYS A 4 -52.60 13.76 4.96
C LYS A 4 -52.26 12.28 4.99
N GLY A 5 -51.00 11.91 5.20
CA GLY A 5 -50.56 10.56 5.47
C GLY A 5 -50.72 10.17 6.94
N LYS A 6 -51.58 9.18 7.22
CA LYS A 6 -51.74 8.61 8.57
C LYS A 6 -50.56 7.73 8.94
N ARG A 7 -49.77 8.12 9.96
CA ARG A 7 -48.75 7.25 10.58
C ARG A 7 -49.45 6.19 11.42
N LYS A 8 -49.32 4.91 11.02
CA LYS A 8 -49.63 3.76 11.90
C LYS A 8 -48.51 3.57 12.91
N GLN A 9 -48.85 3.68 14.20
CA GLN A 9 -48.00 3.30 15.29
C GLN A 9 -47.87 1.77 15.33
N GLN A 10 -46.65 1.26 15.11
CA GLN A 10 -46.33 -0.15 15.38
C GLN A 10 -46.04 -0.32 16.88
N LYS A 11 -46.87 -1.15 17.53
CA LYS A 11 -46.68 -1.58 18.91
C LYS A 11 -45.41 -2.44 19.00
N SER A 12 -44.45 -2.03 19.83
CA SER A 12 -43.25 -2.80 20.19
C SER A 12 -43.66 -4.02 21.00
N ALA A 13 -43.51 -5.21 20.40
CA ALA A 13 -43.61 -6.46 21.13
C ALA A 13 -42.32 -6.63 21.99
N GLY A 14 -42.49 -6.65 23.31
CA GLY A 14 -41.42 -6.89 24.27
C GLY A 14 -40.78 -8.26 24.04
N ARG A 15 -39.51 -8.27 23.62
CA ARG A 15 -38.69 -9.49 23.60
C ARG A 15 -38.19 -9.77 25.02
N SER A 16 -38.78 -10.78 25.67
CA SER A 16 -38.25 -11.36 26.89
C SER A 16 -36.85 -11.91 26.66
N SER A 17 -35.83 -11.33 27.28
CA SER A 17 -34.47 -11.85 27.29
C SER A 17 -34.38 -13.06 28.21
N LYS A 18 -34.59 -14.26 27.70
CA LYS A 18 -34.18 -15.48 28.41
C LYS A 18 -32.64 -15.51 28.40
N SER A 19 -32.04 -15.37 29.56
CA SER A 19 -30.61 -15.59 29.77
C SER A 19 -30.27 -17.04 29.40
N VAL A 20 -29.58 -17.24 28.28
CA VAL A 20 -28.99 -18.52 27.94
C VAL A 20 -27.79 -18.71 28.85
N ALA A 21 -27.92 -19.65 29.81
CA ALA A 21 -26.80 -20.09 30.62
C ALA A 21 -25.68 -20.58 29.67
N ARG A 22 -24.53 -19.91 29.69
CA ARG A 22 -23.33 -20.34 28.99
C ARG A 22 -22.87 -21.63 29.67
N THR A 23 -23.19 -22.78 29.09
CA THR A 23 -22.53 -24.04 29.41
C THR A 23 -21.06 -23.84 29.11
N GLY A 24 -20.20 -24.06 30.12
CA GLY A 24 -18.75 -23.85 30.00
C GLY A 24 -18.21 -24.57 28.77
N ALA A 25 -17.46 -23.86 27.95
CA ALA A 25 -16.72 -24.48 26.87
C ALA A 25 -15.79 -25.55 27.46
N PRO A 26 -15.66 -26.73 26.82
CA PRO A 26 -14.73 -27.72 27.28
C PRO A 26 -13.34 -27.13 27.40
N ALA A 27 -12.68 -27.36 28.55
CA ALA A 27 -11.31 -26.94 28.75
C ALA A 27 -10.46 -27.53 27.62
N HIS A 28 -9.77 -26.71 26.84
CA HIS A 28 -8.81 -27.19 25.87
C HIS A 28 -7.76 -28.01 26.63
N PRO A 29 -7.45 -29.26 26.19
CA PRO A 29 -6.37 -30.02 26.78
C PRO A 29 -5.08 -29.21 26.68
N GLY A 30 -4.38 -29.08 27.80
CA GLY A 30 -3.25 -28.25 28.09
C GLY A 30 -2.54 -27.65 26.89
N VAL A 31 -2.61 -26.32 26.79
CA VAL A 31 -1.64 -25.59 25.97
C VAL A 31 -0.31 -25.87 26.64
N ASP A 32 0.47 -26.76 26.03
CA ASP A 32 1.86 -27.00 26.40
C ASP A 32 2.51 -25.60 26.56
N GLU A 33 3.07 -25.32 27.73
CA GLU A 33 3.77 -24.07 27.95
C GLU A 33 5.01 -24.06 27.05
N THR A 34 4.79 -23.78 25.76
CA THR A 34 5.86 -23.52 24.82
C THR A 34 6.71 -22.41 25.45
N PRO A 35 8.03 -22.63 25.60
CA PRO A 35 8.89 -21.61 26.20
C PRO A 35 8.63 -20.28 25.51
N THR A 36 8.17 -19.29 26.25
CA THR A 36 7.82 -17.97 25.75
C THR A 36 9.05 -17.40 25.07
N ARG A 37 9.02 -17.40 23.75
CA ARG A 37 10.07 -16.76 22.95
C ARG A 37 10.19 -15.31 23.43
N PRO A 38 11.39 -14.82 23.75
CA PRO A 38 11.55 -13.47 24.25
C PRO A 38 10.92 -12.49 23.25
N ILE A 39 10.10 -11.57 23.77
CA ILE A 39 9.45 -10.53 22.96
C ILE A 39 10.57 -9.69 22.34
N PRO A 40 10.63 -9.54 21.01
CA PRO A 40 11.65 -8.73 20.37
C PRO A 40 11.60 -7.30 20.91
N THR A 41 12.76 -6.73 21.24
CA THR A 41 12.88 -5.35 21.72
C THR A 41 13.00 -4.36 20.56
N PRO A 42 12.61 -3.10 20.75
CA PRO A 42 12.89 -2.03 19.79
C PRO A 42 14.37 -1.96 19.45
N ARG A 43 14.69 -1.71 18.18
CA ARG A 43 16.07 -1.61 17.72
C ARG A 43 16.28 -0.46 16.75
N THR A 44 17.52 -0.01 16.63
CA THR A 44 17.90 0.95 15.60
C THR A 44 18.13 0.20 14.29
N VAL A 45 17.59 0.72 13.21
CA VAL A 45 17.72 0.22 11.83
C VAL A 45 18.25 1.33 10.96
N ASN A 46 19.31 1.02 10.21
CA ASN A 46 19.93 1.93 9.25
C ASN A 46 19.45 1.57 7.86
N MET A 47 18.99 2.54 7.09
CA MET A 47 18.51 2.35 5.72
C MET A 47 18.77 3.59 4.89
N THR A 48 18.75 3.45 3.57
CA THR A 48 18.82 4.59 2.64
C THR A 48 17.45 4.78 2.01
N VAL A 49 16.84 5.95 2.20
CA VAL A 49 15.52 6.29 1.66
C VAL A 49 15.64 7.48 0.72
N ASN A 50 15.24 7.32 -0.53
CA ASN A 50 15.36 8.33 -1.58
C ASN A 50 16.77 8.95 -1.64
N GLY A 51 17.80 8.11 -1.58
CA GLY A 51 19.21 8.52 -1.62
C GLY A 51 19.74 9.13 -0.32
N ARG A 52 18.95 9.22 0.75
CA ARG A 52 19.36 9.77 2.05
C ARG A 52 19.50 8.66 3.08
N SER A 53 20.66 8.55 3.71
CA SER A 53 20.87 7.62 4.81
C SER A 53 20.12 8.08 6.06
N CYS A 54 19.42 7.18 6.71
CA CYS A 54 18.69 7.43 7.95
C CYS A 54 18.91 6.29 8.95
N SER A 55 18.95 6.65 10.23
CA SER A 55 19.07 5.74 11.35
C SER A 55 17.84 5.92 12.23
N LEU A 56 17.00 4.91 12.34
CA LEU A 56 15.67 5.02 12.94
C LEU A 56 15.47 3.96 14.02
N HIS A 57 14.96 4.39 15.17
CA HIS A 57 14.54 3.49 16.22
C HIS A 57 13.13 2.97 15.92
N VAL A 58 12.98 1.66 15.75
CA VAL A 58 11.74 1.01 15.34
C VAL A 58 11.31 -0.06 16.32
N ASP A 59 10.02 -0.14 16.55
CA ASP A 59 9.42 -1.24 17.30
C ASP A 59 9.37 -2.50 16.43
N PRO A 60 9.46 -3.69 17.02
CA PRO A 60 9.53 -4.96 16.27
C PRO A 60 8.34 -5.24 15.36
N ASN A 61 7.17 -4.71 15.69
CA ASN A 61 5.93 -4.86 14.95
C ASN A 61 5.67 -3.77 13.90
N TRP A 62 6.56 -2.77 13.79
CA TRP A 62 6.38 -1.71 12.82
C TRP A 62 6.65 -2.19 11.41
N THR A 63 5.72 -1.89 10.52
CA THR A 63 5.92 -2.12 9.10
C THR A 63 6.82 -1.02 8.50
N LEU A 64 7.45 -1.31 7.37
CA LEU A 64 8.18 -0.31 6.60
C LEU A 64 7.26 0.88 6.24
N ARG A 65 5.98 0.63 5.91
CA ARG A 65 4.98 1.68 5.67
C ARG A 65 4.87 2.63 6.86
N ASP A 66 4.79 2.09 8.09
CA ASP A 66 4.60 2.90 9.28
C ASP A 66 5.81 3.81 9.51
N VAL A 67 7.02 3.27 9.32
CA VAL A 67 8.26 4.05 9.41
C VAL A 67 8.32 5.15 8.35
N LEU A 68 8.08 4.82 7.08
CA LEU A 68 8.12 5.79 5.99
C LEU A 68 7.12 6.93 6.20
N ARG A 69 5.91 6.63 6.67
CA ARG A 69 4.88 7.63 6.91
C ARG A 69 5.07 8.40 8.21
N GLN A 70 5.30 7.71 9.32
CA GLN A 70 5.23 8.33 10.65
C GLN A 70 6.57 8.93 11.10
N LYS A 71 7.70 8.34 10.70
CA LYS A 71 9.03 8.83 11.07
C LYS A 71 9.62 9.74 10.00
N LEU A 72 9.38 9.45 8.72
CA LEU A 72 9.98 10.19 7.62
C LEU A 72 9.00 11.14 6.89
N GLY A 73 7.71 11.09 7.22
CA GLY A 73 6.70 11.98 6.63
C GLY A 73 6.41 11.71 5.15
N LEU A 74 6.80 10.54 4.61
CA LEU A 74 6.61 10.19 3.21
C LEU A 74 5.17 9.73 2.98
N THR A 75 4.31 10.68 2.60
CA THR A 75 2.85 10.47 2.51
C THR A 75 2.39 9.86 1.19
N SER A 76 3.26 9.73 0.19
CA SER A 76 2.97 9.01 -1.05
C SER A 76 2.73 7.52 -0.79
N VAL A 77 3.38 6.96 0.22
CA VAL A 77 3.15 5.59 0.69
C VAL A 77 1.80 5.54 1.38
N LYS A 78 0.77 5.10 0.66
CA LYS A 78 -0.63 5.16 1.14
C LYS A 78 -1.03 3.93 1.96
N ASP A 79 -2.11 4.09 2.73
CA ASP A 79 -2.77 3.00 3.46
C ASP A 79 -4.25 2.94 3.04
N PHE A 80 -4.58 2.06 2.10
CA PHE A 80 -5.94 1.88 1.60
C PHE A 80 -6.58 0.58 2.12
N CYS A 81 -5.85 -0.54 2.07
CA CYS A 81 -6.37 -1.83 2.51
C CYS A 81 -6.04 -2.16 3.97
N ASN A 82 -5.60 -1.19 4.75
CA ASN A 82 -5.28 -1.35 6.17
C ASN A 82 -4.28 -2.49 6.45
N GLY A 83 -3.22 -2.58 5.63
CA GLY A 83 -2.16 -3.55 5.84
C GLY A 83 -2.43 -4.97 5.33
N HIS A 84 -3.51 -5.20 4.57
CA HIS A 84 -3.84 -6.55 4.06
C HIS A 84 -3.02 -6.99 2.82
N GLY A 85 -2.12 -6.14 2.32
CA GLY A 85 -1.29 -6.48 1.16
C GLY A 85 -2.05 -6.61 -0.17
N ALA A 86 -3.30 -6.09 -0.26
CA ALA A 86 -4.22 -6.39 -1.35
C ALA A 86 -4.34 -5.29 -2.42
N CYS A 87 -3.81 -4.06 -2.18
CA CYS A 87 -4.16 -2.91 -3.01
C CYS A 87 -3.01 -2.21 -3.73
N GLY A 88 -1.78 -2.49 -3.38
CA GLY A 88 -0.59 -1.88 -3.99
C GLY A 88 -0.37 -0.39 -3.71
N SER A 89 -1.25 0.29 -2.94
CA SER A 89 -1.13 1.74 -2.70
C SER A 89 0.05 2.12 -1.78
N CYS A 90 0.64 1.15 -1.08
CA CYS A 90 1.83 1.29 -0.26
C CYS A 90 3.11 0.80 -0.96
N SER A 91 3.10 0.59 -2.27
CA SER A 91 4.26 0.11 -3.02
C SER A 91 5.45 1.04 -2.87
N VAL A 92 6.62 0.45 -2.71
CA VAL A 92 7.95 1.09 -2.71
C VAL A 92 8.89 0.24 -3.57
N ILE A 93 9.99 0.81 -4.03
CA ILE A 93 11.10 0.01 -4.57
C ILE A 93 12.02 -0.31 -3.38
N LEU A 94 12.14 -1.58 -3.08
CA LEU A 94 12.99 -2.09 -2.01
C LEU A 94 14.13 -2.90 -2.64
N ASN A 95 15.36 -2.42 -2.51
CA ASN A 95 16.53 -3.04 -3.11
C ASN A 95 16.34 -3.33 -4.62
N GLY A 96 15.81 -2.34 -5.37
CA GLY A 96 15.58 -2.45 -6.81
C GLY A 96 14.36 -3.27 -7.24
N ARG A 97 13.52 -3.73 -6.31
CA ARG A 97 12.31 -4.51 -6.62
C ARG A 97 11.07 -3.87 -6.02
N PRO A 98 9.92 -3.93 -6.71
CA PRO A 98 8.67 -3.44 -6.13
C PRO A 98 8.26 -4.33 -4.95
N ALA A 99 7.90 -3.70 -3.84
CA ALA A 99 7.48 -4.37 -2.61
C ALA A 99 6.32 -3.62 -1.95
N LEU A 100 5.50 -4.36 -1.23
CA LEU A 100 4.43 -3.79 -0.40
C LEU A 100 4.98 -3.44 0.97
N SER A 101 5.19 -2.17 1.24
CA SER A 101 5.77 -1.72 2.51
C SER A 101 4.93 -2.06 3.74
N CYS A 102 3.62 -2.28 3.59
CA CYS A 102 2.76 -2.75 4.68
C CYS A 102 2.97 -4.24 5.04
N MET A 103 3.62 -5.01 4.16
CA MET A 103 3.94 -6.44 4.37
C MET A 103 5.41 -6.67 4.72
N SER A 104 6.22 -5.61 4.76
CA SER A 104 7.64 -5.67 5.11
C SER A 104 7.82 -5.12 6.52
N LEU A 105 8.49 -5.86 7.41
CA LEU A 105 8.84 -5.35 8.73
C LEU A 105 10.00 -4.35 8.60
N ALA A 106 9.88 -3.21 9.26
CA ALA A 106 10.95 -2.21 9.26
C ALA A 106 12.24 -2.77 9.87
N ALA A 107 12.09 -3.64 10.86
CA ALA A 107 13.21 -4.32 11.49
C ALA A 107 14.06 -5.16 10.50
N ASP A 108 13.48 -5.68 9.44
CA ASP A 108 14.16 -6.50 8.44
C ASP A 108 14.81 -5.67 7.31
N CYS A 109 14.67 -4.33 7.38
CA CYS A 109 15.20 -3.41 6.37
C CYS A 109 16.58 -2.83 6.73
N GLU A 110 17.36 -3.50 7.58
CA GLU A 110 18.75 -3.07 7.85
C GLU A 110 19.59 -3.05 6.57
N GLY A 111 20.24 -1.92 6.30
CA GLY A 111 21.05 -1.71 5.10
C GLY A 111 20.25 -1.58 3.80
N ALA A 112 18.92 -1.61 3.85
CA ALA A 112 18.09 -1.57 2.65
C ALA A 112 18.11 -0.20 1.94
N VAL A 113 17.99 -0.25 0.61
CA VAL A 113 17.79 0.91 -0.26
C VAL A 113 16.32 0.97 -0.67
N ILE A 114 15.67 2.08 -0.32
CA ILE A 114 14.23 2.27 -0.51
C ILE A 114 14.00 3.51 -1.36
N GLU A 115 13.16 3.38 -2.38
CA GLU A 115 12.72 4.49 -3.20
C GLU A 115 11.19 4.60 -3.16
N THR A 116 10.67 5.79 -2.93
CA THR A 116 9.25 6.11 -2.91
C THR A 116 8.88 7.05 -4.07
N ALA A 117 7.60 7.31 -4.26
CA ALA A 117 7.17 8.22 -5.31
C ALA A 117 7.71 9.65 -5.13
N GLU A 118 8.02 10.08 -3.92
CA GLU A 118 8.71 11.35 -3.68
C GLU A 118 10.11 11.35 -4.31
N GLY A 119 10.89 10.29 -4.13
CA GLY A 119 12.23 10.18 -4.74
C GLY A 119 12.18 10.15 -6.27
N ILE A 120 11.21 9.47 -6.84
CA ILE A 120 10.96 9.44 -8.28
C ILE A 120 10.64 10.83 -8.81
N ALA A 121 9.83 11.60 -8.08
CA ALA A 121 9.46 12.97 -8.43
C ALA A 121 10.66 13.94 -8.31
N ASP A 122 11.43 13.85 -7.24
CA ASP A 122 12.63 14.67 -7.01
C ASP A 122 13.68 14.43 -8.10
N ALA A 123 13.81 13.20 -8.58
CA ALA A 123 14.69 12.83 -9.69
C ALA A 123 14.15 13.27 -11.06
N ARG A 124 12.95 13.85 -11.15
CA ARG A 124 12.28 14.27 -12.39
C ARG A 124 12.20 13.14 -13.42
N HIS A 125 11.90 11.93 -12.97
CA HIS A 125 11.79 10.78 -13.86
C HIS A 125 10.72 11.02 -14.94
N PRO A 126 10.94 10.62 -16.22
CA PRO A 126 10.01 10.85 -17.33
C PRO A 126 8.58 10.35 -17.10
N LEU A 127 8.39 9.35 -16.24
CA LEU A 127 7.06 8.90 -15.80
C LEU A 127 6.21 10.02 -15.21
N ILE A 128 6.79 10.99 -14.51
CA ILE A 128 6.03 12.07 -13.86
C ILE A 128 5.29 12.88 -14.92
N GLU A 129 5.99 13.35 -15.94
CA GLU A 129 5.38 14.11 -17.03
C GLU A 129 4.41 13.26 -17.84
N ALA A 130 4.77 12.01 -18.14
CA ALA A 130 3.88 11.09 -18.86
C ALA A 130 2.57 10.84 -18.09
N TYR A 131 2.62 10.75 -16.76
CA TYR A 131 1.45 10.59 -15.91
C TYR A 131 0.55 11.82 -15.93
N ILE A 132 1.13 13.03 -15.93
CA ILE A 132 0.39 14.28 -16.05
C ILE A 132 -0.28 14.38 -17.43
N MET A 133 0.48 14.17 -18.50
CA MET A 133 0.00 14.31 -19.89
C MET A 133 -1.09 13.30 -20.24
N ASN A 134 -1.10 12.12 -19.64
CA ASN A 134 -2.09 11.07 -19.89
C ASN A 134 -3.25 11.07 -18.88
N TRP A 135 -3.36 12.08 -18.03
CA TRP A 135 -4.47 12.22 -17.06
C TRP A 135 -4.70 10.95 -16.24
N THR A 136 -3.61 10.35 -15.74
CA THR A 136 -3.66 9.06 -15.02
C THR A 136 -4.39 9.14 -13.68
N ALA A 137 -4.57 10.34 -13.14
CA ALA A 137 -5.17 10.56 -11.83
C ALA A 137 -6.57 11.18 -11.92
N GLN A 138 -7.55 10.57 -11.25
CA GLN A 138 -8.79 11.23 -10.88
C GLN A 138 -8.72 11.65 -9.42
N CYS A 139 -8.97 10.74 -8.46
CA CYS A 139 -8.78 11.06 -7.05
C CYS A 139 -7.29 11.12 -6.63
N GLY A 140 -6.39 10.53 -7.41
CA GLY A 140 -4.95 10.54 -7.18
C GLY A 140 -4.45 9.56 -6.10
N TYR A 141 -5.34 8.89 -5.37
CA TYR A 141 -4.93 8.09 -4.22
C TYR A 141 -4.03 6.91 -4.58
N CYS A 142 -4.33 6.18 -5.66
CA CYS A 142 -3.56 5.03 -6.13
C CYS A 142 -2.30 5.42 -6.92
N THR A 143 -2.26 6.64 -7.48
CA THR A 143 -1.23 7.09 -8.42
C THR A 143 0.20 6.86 -7.95
N PRO A 144 0.59 7.16 -6.68
CA PRO A 144 1.95 6.90 -6.22
C PRO A 144 2.35 5.42 -6.28
N GLY A 145 1.44 4.51 -5.91
CA GLY A 145 1.71 3.07 -5.99
C GLY A 145 1.92 2.59 -7.42
N PHE A 146 1.07 3.03 -8.35
CA PHE A 146 1.24 2.75 -9.78
C PHE A 146 2.55 3.32 -10.34
N LEU A 147 2.92 4.54 -9.93
CA LEU A 147 4.16 5.20 -10.36
C LEU A 147 5.39 4.40 -9.94
N VAL A 148 5.44 3.97 -8.69
CA VAL A 148 6.54 3.16 -8.14
C VAL A 148 6.65 1.83 -8.88
N THR A 149 5.53 1.14 -9.08
CA THR A 149 5.51 -0.14 -9.80
C THR A 149 5.92 0.02 -11.26
N ALA A 150 5.46 1.09 -11.92
CA ALA A 150 5.83 1.42 -13.29
C ALA A 150 7.33 1.71 -13.44
N LYS A 151 7.91 2.46 -12.48
CA LYS A 151 9.36 2.70 -12.50
C LYS A 151 10.15 1.42 -12.34
N ALA A 152 9.78 0.58 -11.37
CA ALA A 152 10.45 -0.70 -11.18
C ALA A 152 10.38 -1.61 -12.41
N LEU A 153 9.27 -1.57 -13.17
CA LEU A 153 9.16 -2.26 -14.45
C LEU A 153 10.12 -1.69 -15.48
N LEU A 154 10.14 -0.35 -15.66
CA LEU A 154 10.97 0.31 -16.66
C LEU A 154 12.48 0.20 -16.39
N ASP A 155 12.87 0.11 -15.11
CA ASP A 155 14.26 -0.14 -14.70
C ASP A 155 14.73 -1.54 -15.15
N GLN A 156 13.83 -2.52 -15.22
CA GLN A 156 14.13 -3.90 -15.62
C GLN A 156 13.90 -4.14 -17.11
N ASN A 157 12.86 -3.55 -17.67
CA ASN A 157 12.46 -3.69 -19.07
C ASN A 157 12.15 -2.30 -19.67
N PRO A 158 13.09 -1.70 -20.42
CA PRO A 158 12.89 -0.37 -21.00
C PRO A 158 11.91 -0.36 -22.19
N LYS A 159 11.44 -1.53 -22.67
CA LYS A 159 10.49 -1.65 -23.78
C LYS A 159 9.39 -2.66 -23.45
N PRO A 160 8.57 -2.41 -22.42
CA PRO A 160 7.55 -3.37 -22.02
C PRO A 160 6.39 -3.41 -23.03
N THR A 161 5.88 -4.61 -23.27
CA THR A 161 4.60 -4.83 -23.97
C THR A 161 3.43 -4.39 -23.09
N VAL A 162 2.25 -4.25 -23.69
CA VAL A 162 1.01 -3.93 -22.93
C VAL A 162 0.71 -5.02 -21.91
N GLU A 163 0.94 -6.27 -22.27
CA GLU A 163 0.72 -7.43 -21.41
C GLU A 163 1.65 -7.43 -20.21
N GLU A 164 2.94 -7.17 -20.40
CA GLU A 164 3.91 -7.04 -19.31
C GLU A 164 3.59 -5.86 -18.39
N ILE A 165 3.10 -4.75 -18.93
CA ILE A 165 2.62 -3.61 -18.13
C ILE A 165 1.42 -4.03 -17.28
N LYS A 166 0.43 -4.71 -17.87
CA LYS A 166 -0.75 -5.19 -17.13
C LYS A 166 -0.37 -6.16 -16.02
N GLU A 167 0.55 -7.08 -16.29
CA GLU A 167 1.06 -8.04 -15.32
C GLU A 167 1.76 -7.33 -14.16
N ALA A 168 2.68 -6.42 -14.46
CA ALA A 168 3.39 -5.65 -13.44
C ALA A 168 2.44 -4.83 -12.56
N LEU A 169 1.40 -4.22 -13.15
CA LEU A 169 0.40 -3.42 -12.45
C LEU A 169 -0.69 -4.24 -11.75
N GLY A 170 -0.73 -5.56 -11.93
CA GLY A 170 -1.79 -6.44 -11.44
C GLY A 170 -2.03 -6.37 -9.93
N GLY A 171 -1.01 -6.00 -9.15
CA GLY A 171 -1.09 -5.79 -7.70
C GLY A 171 -1.61 -4.40 -7.28
N ASN A 172 -1.88 -3.49 -8.21
CA ASN A 172 -2.29 -2.12 -7.91
C ASN A 172 -3.77 -1.90 -8.23
N LEU A 173 -4.54 -1.43 -7.26
CA LEU A 173 -5.97 -1.19 -7.41
C LEU A 173 -6.28 0.30 -7.59
N CYS A 174 -7.10 0.59 -8.61
CA CYS A 174 -7.68 1.91 -8.85
C CYS A 174 -9.21 1.85 -8.84
N ARG A 175 -9.85 2.51 -7.87
CA ARG A 175 -11.32 2.54 -7.78
C ARG A 175 -11.96 3.45 -8.85
N CYS A 176 -11.23 4.43 -9.35
CA CYS A 176 -11.67 5.33 -10.42
C CYS A 176 -11.56 4.69 -11.82
N GLY A 177 -10.85 3.59 -11.97
CA GLY A 177 -10.74 2.86 -13.24
C GLY A 177 -9.76 3.44 -14.26
N THR A 178 -8.75 4.19 -13.83
CA THR A 178 -7.78 4.86 -14.74
C THR A 178 -6.72 3.93 -15.33
N TYR A 179 -6.91 2.62 -15.30
CA TYR A 179 -5.93 1.64 -15.80
C TYR A 179 -5.42 1.88 -17.23
N PRO A 180 -6.28 2.19 -18.23
CA PRO A 180 -5.81 2.45 -19.58
C PRO A 180 -4.86 3.64 -19.67
N ALA A 181 -5.11 4.69 -18.88
CA ALA A 181 -4.25 5.87 -18.82
C ALA A 181 -2.86 5.55 -18.24
N HIS A 182 -2.79 4.70 -17.19
CA HIS A 182 -1.51 4.24 -16.66
C HIS A 182 -0.70 3.46 -17.70
N ILE A 183 -1.33 2.53 -18.42
CA ILE A 183 -0.67 1.74 -19.47
C ILE A 183 -0.07 2.67 -20.54
N LYS A 184 -0.87 3.63 -21.02
CA LYS A 184 -0.41 4.59 -22.03
C LYS A 184 0.74 5.46 -21.52
N ALA A 185 0.64 5.97 -20.30
CA ALA A 185 1.69 6.79 -19.70
C ALA A 185 3.02 6.03 -19.55
N ILE A 186 2.97 4.75 -19.19
CA ILE A 186 4.17 3.91 -19.11
C ILE A 186 4.80 3.71 -20.47
N GLN A 187 4.00 3.46 -21.52
CA GLN A 187 4.50 3.34 -22.89
C GLN A 187 5.15 4.65 -23.37
N ASP A 188 4.55 5.79 -23.08
CA ASP A 188 5.09 7.09 -23.48
C ASP A 188 6.38 7.41 -22.71
N ALA A 189 6.43 7.17 -21.40
CA ALA A 189 7.66 7.30 -20.62
C ALA A 189 8.78 6.38 -21.11
N ALA A 190 8.43 5.15 -21.47
CA ALA A 190 9.38 4.18 -22.03
C ALA A 190 10.03 4.70 -23.33
N LYS A 191 9.27 5.36 -24.22
CA LYS A 191 9.82 5.98 -25.44
C LYS A 191 10.81 7.08 -25.08
N VAL A 192 10.45 7.98 -24.15
CA VAL A 192 11.33 9.07 -23.73
C VAL A 192 12.63 8.53 -23.15
N LEU A 193 12.58 7.48 -22.32
CA LEU A 193 13.78 6.84 -21.74
C LEU A 193 14.71 6.25 -22.81
N ARG A 194 14.16 5.80 -23.94
CA ARG A 194 14.94 5.30 -25.07
C ARG A 194 15.38 6.39 -26.08
N GLY A 195 15.04 7.67 -25.81
CA GLY A 195 15.34 8.79 -26.72
C GLY A 195 14.47 8.81 -27.99
N GLU A 196 13.37 8.08 -28.02
CA GLU A 196 12.38 8.12 -29.11
C GLU A 196 11.47 9.36 -28.94
N LYS A 197 11.19 10.08 -30.03
CA LYS A 197 10.28 11.25 -30.04
C LYS A 197 8.84 10.83 -30.30
#